data_725cc75c5d922885aaa3bd8c8a786235
#
_entry.id   725cc75c5d922885aaa3bd8c8a786235
#
_cell.length_a   1.000
_cell.length_b   1.000
_cell.length_c   1.000
_cell.angle_alpha   90.00
_cell.angle_beta   90.00
_cell.angle_gamma   90.00
#
_symmetry.space_group_name_H-M   'P 1'
#
loop_
_entity.id
_entity.type
_entity.pdbx_description
1 polymer ?
#
loop_
_entity_poly.entity_id
_entity_poly.type
_entity_poly.pdbx_seq_one_letter_code
_entity_poly.pdbx_strand_id
1 'polypeptide(L)'
;MSTTSISIRNVTKNWGDVYALRSVSLEVEPGSFTTLLGPSGCGKTTLLRSIAGLEEPASGEIWIGDKMVFGEEGAVFVSPKKRNLGLVFQSYALWPHMTVNENIEFGLKLQKNRSRGIDEIIAENLEIVGLSGYGHRYPSELSGGQQQRVSLARMLAVNPKVLLMDEPLSNLDAKLRISLRAELQRIHKATGLTVVYVTHDQIEAMSLSTHIAVMRDGVILDYGTPDRVYRNPASVFVADFMGNPQINLVPAVVTERNGTSVARTEDETLEVDVSEYDVPSGKEVIVGFRPEDTVLTAVDASPLKIDSVQKTGPDLLLTIRIADQVAIARVDNNTHFSMDQGIRLEIPANSVNLFDPDTKESLVRKDAQEAS
;
A
#
# COMPACT_ATOMS: atom_id res chain seq x y z
N MET A 1 19.24 12.52 -12.02
CA MET A 1 19.25 11.04 -12.29
C MET A 1 18.21 10.77 -13.36
N SER A 2 18.44 9.87 -14.34
CA SER A 2 17.40 9.53 -15.31
C SER A 2 16.46 8.52 -14.67
N THR A 3 15.21 8.88 -14.50
CA THR A 3 14.14 8.01 -14.03
C THR A 3 13.82 6.93 -15.07
N THR A 4 13.44 5.75 -14.63
CA THR A 4 13.20 4.60 -15.50
C THR A 4 11.91 3.91 -15.09
N SER A 5 11.01 3.63 -16.04
CA SER A 5 9.78 2.87 -15.82
C SER A 5 10.06 1.37 -15.65
N ILE A 6 9.08 0.66 -15.10
CA ILE A 6 9.02 -0.80 -15.17
C ILE A 6 7.65 -1.17 -15.75
N SER A 7 7.63 -2.01 -16.79
CA SER A 7 6.42 -2.60 -17.34
C SER A 7 6.44 -4.10 -17.13
N ILE A 8 5.39 -4.60 -16.53
CA ILE A 8 5.15 -6.02 -16.23
C ILE A 8 3.90 -6.42 -16.99
N ARG A 9 3.98 -7.44 -17.85
CA ARG A 9 2.89 -7.84 -18.72
C ARG A 9 2.61 -9.32 -18.60
N ASN A 10 1.44 -9.66 -18.07
CA ASN A 10 0.92 -11.02 -17.94
C ASN A 10 1.90 -12.02 -17.29
N VAL A 11 2.67 -11.54 -16.30
CA VAL A 11 3.69 -12.34 -15.63
C VAL A 11 3.06 -13.41 -14.76
N THR A 12 3.42 -14.67 -15.03
CA THR A 12 3.00 -15.84 -14.25
C THR A 12 4.20 -16.50 -13.60
N LYS A 13 4.04 -16.93 -12.34
CA LYS A 13 5.04 -17.73 -11.63
C LYS A 13 4.34 -18.81 -10.81
N ASN A 14 4.79 -20.03 -10.96
CA ASN A 14 4.31 -21.18 -10.19
C ASN A 14 5.47 -22.10 -9.76
N TRP A 15 5.22 -22.89 -8.74
CA TRP A 15 6.05 -24.01 -8.30
C TRP A 15 5.15 -25.26 -8.26
N GLY A 16 5.28 -26.14 -9.28
CA GLY A 16 4.32 -27.21 -9.51
C GLY A 16 2.91 -26.61 -9.73
N ASP A 17 1.95 -27.06 -8.94
CA ASP A 17 0.54 -26.64 -9.05
C ASP A 17 0.24 -25.35 -8.27
N VAL A 18 1.19 -24.83 -7.50
CA VAL A 18 0.99 -23.61 -6.69
C VAL A 18 1.40 -22.37 -7.47
N TYR A 19 0.45 -21.53 -7.78
CA TYR A 19 0.67 -20.26 -8.46
C TYR A 19 0.95 -19.15 -7.43
N ALA A 20 2.13 -18.52 -7.53
CA ALA A 20 2.46 -17.32 -6.76
C ALA A 20 2.10 -16.03 -7.50
N LEU A 21 2.14 -16.06 -8.83
CA LEU A 21 1.69 -14.96 -9.70
C LEU A 21 0.81 -15.54 -10.80
N ARG A 22 -0.34 -14.90 -11.06
CA ARG A 22 -1.36 -15.34 -12.02
C ARG A 22 -1.60 -14.23 -13.04
N SER A 23 -0.80 -14.20 -14.12
CA SER A 23 -0.93 -13.22 -15.20
C SER A 23 -0.94 -11.77 -14.71
N VAL A 24 0.03 -11.42 -13.85
CA VAL A 24 0.14 -10.08 -13.25
C VAL A 24 0.62 -9.09 -14.29
N SER A 25 -0.11 -7.96 -14.41
CA SER A 25 0.30 -6.80 -15.21
C SER A 25 0.35 -5.56 -14.32
N LEU A 26 1.43 -4.76 -14.47
CA LEU A 26 1.65 -3.53 -13.69
C LEU A 26 2.57 -2.59 -14.45
N GLU A 27 2.19 -1.32 -14.51
CA GLU A 27 3.04 -0.24 -15.01
C GLU A 27 3.51 0.61 -13.83
N VAL A 28 4.84 0.72 -13.66
CA VAL A 28 5.48 1.58 -12.66
C VAL A 28 6.06 2.80 -13.36
N GLU A 29 5.50 3.95 -13.07
CA GLU A 29 5.90 5.20 -13.70
C GLU A 29 7.31 5.64 -13.30
N PRO A 30 8.05 6.34 -14.18
CA PRO A 30 9.36 6.89 -13.86
C PRO A 30 9.28 7.85 -12.66
N GLY A 31 10.14 7.64 -11.66
CA GLY A 31 10.19 8.49 -10.46
C GLY A 31 9.05 8.25 -9.47
N SER A 32 8.16 7.28 -9.71
CA SER A 32 7.12 6.91 -8.76
C SER A 32 7.66 6.09 -7.59
N PHE A 33 6.94 6.14 -6.48
CA PHE A 33 7.07 5.22 -5.35
C PHE A 33 5.86 4.28 -5.36
N THR A 34 6.02 3.11 -5.97
CA THR A 34 4.94 2.12 -6.12
C THR A 34 5.06 1.06 -5.05
N THR A 35 4.02 0.91 -4.22
CA THR A 35 3.97 -0.11 -3.17
C THR A 35 3.14 -1.31 -3.61
N LEU A 36 3.71 -2.51 -3.47
CA LEU A 36 3.00 -3.78 -3.52
C LEU A 36 2.49 -4.10 -2.11
N LEU A 37 1.20 -4.04 -1.90
CA LEU A 37 0.53 -4.21 -0.61
C LEU A 37 -0.38 -5.44 -0.64
N GLY A 38 -0.47 -6.20 0.45
CA GLY A 38 -1.37 -7.34 0.54
C GLY A 38 -0.99 -8.30 1.66
N PRO A 39 -1.81 -9.33 1.94
CA PRO A 39 -1.54 -10.32 2.97
C PRO A 39 -0.27 -11.13 2.69
N SER A 40 0.23 -11.80 3.73
CA SER A 40 1.40 -12.70 3.59
C SER A 40 1.10 -13.82 2.58
N GLY A 41 2.06 -14.14 1.72
CA GLY A 41 1.92 -15.20 0.71
C GLY A 41 1.16 -14.81 -0.57
N CYS A 42 0.70 -13.56 -0.74
CA CYS A 42 -0.06 -13.16 -1.93
C CYS A 42 0.78 -12.90 -3.20
N GLY A 43 2.13 -13.08 -3.14
CA GLY A 43 3.00 -12.97 -4.33
C GLY A 43 3.88 -11.72 -4.42
N LYS A 44 3.80 -10.74 -3.49
CA LYS A 44 4.56 -9.47 -3.52
C LYS A 44 6.07 -9.66 -3.69
N THR A 45 6.68 -10.41 -2.77
CA THR A 45 8.13 -10.70 -2.80
C THR A 45 8.51 -11.48 -4.06
N THR A 46 7.65 -12.38 -4.53
CA THR A 46 7.87 -13.12 -5.78
C THR A 46 7.90 -12.17 -6.98
N LEU A 47 6.96 -11.22 -7.06
CA LEU A 47 6.94 -10.21 -8.12
C LEU A 47 8.18 -9.31 -8.05
N LEU A 48 8.53 -8.82 -6.84
CA LEU A 48 9.73 -8.01 -6.64
C LEU A 48 11.00 -8.77 -7.08
N ARG A 49 11.14 -10.04 -6.70
CA ARG A 49 12.28 -10.88 -7.07
C ARG A 49 12.31 -11.22 -8.55
N SER A 50 11.16 -11.32 -9.20
CA SER A 50 11.05 -11.46 -10.66
C SER A 50 11.57 -10.22 -11.38
N ILE A 51 11.22 -9.01 -10.91
CA ILE A 51 11.75 -7.74 -11.41
C ILE A 51 13.28 -7.70 -11.20
N ALA A 52 13.77 -8.15 -10.04
CA ALA A 52 15.20 -8.19 -9.74
C ALA A 52 15.98 -9.23 -10.58
N GLY A 53 15.29 -10.23 -11.16
CA GLY A 53 15.89 -11.37 -11.86
C GLY A 53 16.44 -12.44 -10.93
N LEU A 54 15.99 -12.45 -9.66
CA LEU A 54 16.31 -13.47 -8.67
C LEU A 54 15.35 -14.66 -8.74
N GLU A 55 14.15 -14.42 -9.27
CA GLU A 55 13.15 -15.43 -9.60
C GLU A 55 12.86 -15.33 -11.10
N GLU A 56 12.83 -16.49 -11.77
CA GLU A 56 12.47 -16.58 -13.18
C GLU A 56 10.98 -16.86 -13.31
N PRO A 57 10.19 -15.97 -13.92
CA PRO A 57 8.78 -16.25 -14.20
C PRO A 57 8.60 -17.43 -15.15
N ALA A 58 7.40 -18.02 -15.15
CA ALA A 58 7.04 -19.09 -16.09
C ALA A 58 6.63 -18.53 -17.47
N SER A 59 6.00 -17.34 -17.48
CA SER A 59 5.57 -16.66 -18.72
C SER A 59 5.39 -15.17 -18.49
N GLY A 60 5.12 -14.42 -19.57
CA GLY A 60 4.91 -12.99 -19.59
C GLY A 60 6.17 -12.23 -19.92
N GLU A 61 6.14 -10.91 -19.69
CA GLU A 61 7.25 -10.02 -20.03
C GLU A 61 7.54 -9.05 -18.88
N ILE A 62 8.83 -8.71 -18.70
CA ILE A 62 9.28 -7.63 -17.81
C ILE A 62 10.24 -6.72 -18.56
N TRP A 63 9.92 -5.42 -18.53
CA TRP A 63 10.71 -4.37 -19.13
C TRP A 63 11.22 -3.39 -18.07
N ILE A 64 12.43 -2.88 -18.23
CA ILE A 64 13.01 -1.80 -17.42
C ILE A 64 13.43 -0.69 -18.37
N GLY A 65 12.66 0.40 -18.41
CA GLY A 65 12.71 1.38 -19.50
C GLY A 65 12.42 0.68 -20.83
N ASP A 66 13.24 0.95 -21.83
CA ASP A 66 13.10 0.37 -23.18
C ASP A 66 13.72 -1.03 -23.32
N LYS A 67 14.23 -1.61 -22.23
CA LYS A 67 14.92 -2.90 -22.27
C LYS A 67 14.08 -4.02 -21.72
N MET A 68 13.77 -5.01 -22.55
CA MET A 68 13.22 -6.29 -22.07
C MET A 68 14.26 -7.04 -21.24
N VAL A 69 13.89 -7.44 -20.00
CA VAL A 69 14.76 -8.17 -19.08
C VAL A 69 14.28 -9.60 -18.81
N PHE A 70 13.02 -9.88 -19.14
CA PHE A 70 12.42 -11.20 -19.20
C PHE A 70 11.33 -11.21 -20.26
N GLY A 71 11.23 -12.26 -21.06
CA GLY A 71 10.15 -12.43 -22.05
C GLY A 71 10.38 -13.57 -23.02
N GLU A 72 9.45 -13.74 -23.98
CA GLU A 72 9.47 -14.75 -25.04
C GLU A 72 9.62 -16.19 -24.48
N GLU A 73 8.78 -16.56 -23.50
CA GLU A 73 8.79 -17.88 -22.87
C GLU A 73 10.19 -18.31 -22.36
N GLY A 74 10.94 -17.37 -21.78
CA GLY A 74 12.30 -17.61 -21.27
C GLY A 74 13.44 -17.42 -22.28
N ALA A 75 13.16 -17.06 -23.54
CA ALA A 75 14.21 -16.76 -24.52
C ALA A 75 15.07 -15.52 -24.12
N VAL A 76 14.46 -14.57 -23.39
CA VAL A 76 15.16 -13.41 -22.81
C VAL A 76 15.16 -13.50 -21.29
N PHE A 77 16.33 -13.76 -20.69
CA PHE A 77 16.54 -13.67 -19.25
C PHE A 77 17.82 -12.89 -18.96
N VAL A 78 17.67 -11.65 -18.51
CA VAL A 78 18.78 -10.81 -18.09
C VAL A 78 19.09 -11.06 -16.64
N SER A 79 20.33 -11.49 -16.34
CA SER A 79 20.77 -11.76 -14.97
C SER A 79 20.69 -10.51 -14.07
N PRO A 80 20.49 -10.64 -12.74
CA PRO A 80 20.35 -9.52 -11.79
C PRO A 80 21.45 -8.45 -11.94
N LYS A 81 22.71 -8.87 -12.04
CA LYS A 81 23.87 -7.98 -12.19
C LYS A 81 23.77 -7.03 -13.39
N LYS A 82 23.05 -7.42 -14.46
CA LYS A 82 22.92 -6.66 -15.71
C LYS A 82 21.63 -5.82 -15.78
N ARG A 83 20.76 -5.89 -14.76
CA ARG A 83 19.49 -5.12 -14.70
C ARG A 83 19.68 -3.69 -14.18
N ASN A 84 20.83 -3.40 -13.54
CA ASN A 84 21.16 -2.10 -12.94
C ASN A 84 20.10 -1.61 -11.93
N LEU A 85 19.69 -2.50 -11.05
CA LEU A 85 18.72 -2.27 -9.97
C LEU A 85 19.42 -2.27 -8.62
N GLY A 86 18.94 -1.46 -7.67
CA GLY A 86 19.25 -1.58 -6.26
C GLY A 86 18.24 -2.49 -5.58
N LEU A 87 18.66 -3.37 -4.67
CA LEU A 87 17.78 -4.21 -3.89
C LEU A 87 18.13 -4.13 -2.40
N VAL A 88 17.17 -3.70 -1.60
CA VAL A 88 17.22 -3.70 -0.13
C VAL A 88 16.42 -4.89 0.37
N PHE A 89 17.08 -5.83 1.04
CA PHE A 89 16.46 -7.01 1.64
C PHE A 89 15.90 -6.72 3.03
N GLN A 90 14.93 -7.49 3.45
CA GLN A 90 14.33 -7.45 4.80
C GLN A 90 15.38 -7.60 5.92
N SER A 91 16.44 -8.40 5.71
CA SER A 91 17.53 -8.62 6.66
C SER A 91 18.68 -7.62 6.54
N TYR A 92 18.51 -6.52 5.76
CA TYR A 92 19.52 -5.50 5.43
C TYR A 92 20.75 -6.05 4.67
N ALA A 93 21.09 -7.34 4.81
CA ALA A 93 22.17 -8.04 4.15
C ALA A 93 23.54 -7.31 4.22
N LEU A 94 23.87 -6.72 5.38
CA LEU A 94 25.16 -6.11 5.62
C LEU A 94 26.19 -7.19 5.91
N TRP A 95 27.42 -7.02 5.41
CA TRP A 95 28.55 -7.88 5.73
C TRP A 95 29.07 -7.56 7.13
N PRO A 96 28.93 -8.46 8.13
CA PRO A 96 29.21 -8.14 9.53
C PRO A 96 30.72 -7.92 9.83
N HIS A 97 31.60 -8.44 8.98
CA HIS A 97 33.07 -8.32 9.07
C HIS A 97 33.63 -7.08 8.35
N MET A 98 32.78 -6.30 7.73
CA MET A 98 33.12 -5.06 7.03
C MET A 98 32.58 -3.85 7.78
N THR A 99 33.33 -2.75 7.80
CA THR A 99 32.87 -1.46 8.29
C THR A 99 31.76 -0.89 7.40
N VAL A 100 31.10 0.18 7.86
CA VAL A 100 30.10 0.91 7.08
C VAL A 100 30.67 1.36 5.73
N ASN A 101 31.86 1.98 5.73
CA ASN A 101 32.55 2.41 4.51
C ASN A 101 32.79 1.23 3.57
N GLU A 102 33.31 0.13 4.06
CA GLU A 102 33.61 -1.06 3.26
C GLU A 102 32.36 -1.71 2.69
N ASN A 103 31.26 -1.73 3.46
CA ASN A 103 29.95 -2.19 2.97
C ASN A 103 29.46 -1.37 1.76
N ILE A 104 29.64 -0.04 1.79
CA ILE A 104 29.24 0.84 0.68
C ILE A 104 30.25 0.72 -0.47
N GLU A 105 31.53 0.71 -0.16
CA GLU A 105 32.63 0.63 -1.12
C GLU A 105 32.56 -0.62 -1.99
N PHE A 106 32.13 -1.74 -1.42
CA PHE A 106 32.09 -3.03 -2.10
C PHE A 106 31.36 -2.98 -3.45
N GLY A 107 30.17 -2.38 -3.46
CA GLY A 107 29.39 -2.20 -4.70
C GLY A 107 30.09 -1.26 -5.70
N LEU A 108 30.72 -0.21 -5.20
CA LEU A 108 31.45 0.76 -6.01
C LEU A 108 32.69 0.15 -6.67
N LYS A 109 33.40 -0.75 -5.99
CA LYS A 109 34.59 -1.44 -6.57
C LYS A 109 34.24 -2.32 -7.76
N LEU A 110 33.00 -2.79 -7.86
CA LEU A 110 32.54 -3.60 -9.00
C LEU A 110 32.22 -2.77 -10.25
N GLN A 111 32.10 -1.45 -10.14
CA GLN A 111 31.85 -0.55 -11.26
C GLN A 111 33.17 -0.18 -11.97
N LYS A 112 33.27 -0.45 -13.29
CA LYS A 112 34.50 -0.24 -14.07
C LYS A 112 34.78 1.23 -14.45
N ASN A 113 33.74 2.05 -14.62
CA ASN A 113 33.84 3.43 -15.09
C ASN A 113 33.22 4.38 -14.06
N ARG A 114 34.06 4.95 -13.19
CA ARG A 114 33.67 5.97 -12.21
C ARG A 114 34.30 7.28 -12.55
N SER A 115 33.54 8.36 -12.51
CA SER A 115 34.00 9.73 -12.73
C SER A 115 34.41 10.44 -11.44
N ARG A 116 34.06 9.88 -10.26
CA ARG A 116 34.26 10.47 -8.92
C ARG A 116 35.01 9.51 -8.00
N GLY A 117 35.67 10.08 -6.98
CA GLY A 117 36.36 9.31 -5.93
C GLY A 117 35.39 8.46 -5.07
N ILE A 118 35.86 7.28 -4.65
CA ILE A 118 35.03 6.38 -3.79
C ILE A 118 34.68 7.08 -2.48
N ASP A 119 35.65 7.69 -1.81
CA ASP A 119 35.46 8.34 -0.51
C ASP A 119 34.45 9.50 -0.58
N GLU A 120 34.46 10.25 -1.68
CA GLU A 120 33.50 11.32 -1.93
C GLU A 120 32.07 10.78 -2.08
N ILE A 121 31.89 9.70 -2.85
CA ILE A 121 30.59 9.03 -3.04
C ILE A 121 30.07 8.46 -1.71
N ILE A 122 30.95 7.83 -0.92
CA ILE A 122 30.60 7.26 0.39
C ILE A 122 30.13 8.39 1.33
N ALA A 123 30.92 9.47 1.44
CA ALA A 123 30.61 10.59 2.32
C ALA A 123 29.25 11.23 1.98
N GLU A 124 28.98 11.47 0.70
CA GLU A 124 27.71 12.01 0.20
C GLU A 124 26.53 11.09 0.56
N ASN A 125 26.67 9.77 0.34
CA ASN A 125 25.57 8.84 0.61
C ASN A 125 25.35 8.64 2.12
N LEU A 126 26.39 8.70 2.95
CA LEU A 126 26.24 8.71 4.40
C LEU A 126 25.58 10.00 4.90
N GLU A 127 25.84 11.13 4.27
CA GLU A 127 25.13 12.39 4.58
C GLU A 127 23.64 12.30 4.20
N ILE A 128 23.33 11.79 2.99
CA ILE A 128 21.96 11.59 2.53
C ILE A 128 21.12 10.79 3.55
N VAL A 129 21.70 9.74 4.13
CA VAL A 129 21.01 8.88 5.11
C VAL A 129 21.21 9.32 6.57
N GLY A 130 21.83 10.48 6.83
CA GLY A 130 22.06 11.03 8.18
C GLY A 130 23.00 10.19 9.04
N LEU A 131 24.04 9.60 8.43
CA LEU A 131 25.06 8.78 9.12
C LEU A 131 26.49 9.31 8.90
N SER A 132 26.65 10.62 8.71
CA SER A 132 27.98 11.24 8.67
C SER A 132 28.79 10.87 9.90
N GLY A 133 30.05 10.48 9.72
CA GLY A 133 30.94 10.07 10.82
C GLY A 133 30.81 8.60 11.29
N TYR A 134 29.88 7.81 10.74
CA TYR A 134 29.70 6.41 11.11
C TYR A 134 30.52 5.43 10.23
N GLY A 135 31.28 5.92 9.28
CA GLY A 135 31.94 5.12 8.26
C GLY A 135 32.87 4.00 8.76
N HIS A 136 33.51 4.19 9.93
CA HIS A 136 34.44 3.21 10.52
C HIS A 136 33.82 2.22 11.49
N ARG A 137 32.51 2.35 11.78
CA ARG A 137 31.82 1.39 12.65
C ARG A 137 31.48 0.10 11.91
N TYR A 138 31.39 -0.98 12.69
CA TYR A 138 30.88 -2.25 12.20
C TYR A 138 29.35 -2.34 12.36
N PRO A 139 28.66 -3.19 11.55
CA PRO A 139 27.22 -3.40 11.71
C PRO A 139 26.78 -3.77 13.13
N SER A 140 27.58 -4.52 13.87
CA SER A 140 27.30 -4.89 15.27
C SER A 140 27.25 -3.72 16.24
N GLU A 141 27.84 -2.58 15.88
CA GLU A 141 27.87 -1.34 16.69
C GLU A 141 26.71 -0.39 16.35
N LEU A 142 25.79 -0.83 15.46
CA LEU A 142 24.69 -0.01 14.95
C LEU A 142 23.35 -0.56 15.42
N SER A 143 22.40 0.36 15.70
CA SER A 143 21.00 -0.02 15.87
C SER A 143 20.40 -0.54 14.56
N GLY A 144 19.29 -1.31 14.62
CA GLY A 144 18.63 -1.84 13.43
C GLY A 144 18.27 -0.75 12.40
N GLY A 145 17.79 0.41 12.83
CA GLY A 145 17.50 1.53 11.93
C GLY A 145 18.76 2.17 11.33
N GLN A 146 19.89 2.15 12.03
CA GLN A 146 21.18 2.58 11.47
C GLN A 146 21.67 1.56 10.44
N GLN A 147 21.56 0.26 10.70
CA GLN A 147 21.90 -0.79 9.75
C GLN A 147 21.08 -0.68 8.47
N GLN A 148 19.78 -0.42 8.59
CA GLN A 148 18.91 -0.18 7.43
C GLN A 148 19.37 1.02 6.62
N ARG A 149 19.68 2.16 7.26
CA ARG A 149 20.20 3.35 6.57
C ARG A 149 21.53 3.09 5.87
N VAL A 150 22.40 2.27 6.46
CA VAL A 150 23.64 1.82 5.79
C VAL A 150 23.33 0.97 4.55
N SER A 151 22.36 0.04 4.64
CA SER A 151 21.91 -0.75 3.48
C SER A 151 21.37 0.13 2.36
N LEU A 152 20.60 1.17 2.72
CA LEU A 152 20.10 2.15 1.76
C LEU A 152 21.25 2.98 1.12
N ALA A 153 22.18 3.50 1.93
CA ALA A 153 23.36 4.22 1.44
C ALA A 153 24.18 3.38 0.46
N ARG A 154 24.38 2.08 0.78
CA ARG A 154 25.06 1.11 -0.11
C ARG A 154 24.37 0.99 -1.47
N MET A 155 23.03 0.97 -1.49
CA MET A 155 22.27 0.88 -2.75
C MET A 155 22.28 2.19 -3.52
N LEU A 156 22.15 3.33 -2.85
CA LEU A 156 22.18 4.64 -3.49
C LEU A 156 23.56 4.96 -4.10
N ALA A 157 24.64 4.57 -3.42
CA ALA A 157 26.01 4.83 -3.86
C ALA A 157 26.32 4.27 -5.26
N VAL A 158 25.72 3.14 -5.62
CA VAL A 158 25.90 2.55 -6.97
C VAL A 158 25.04 3.23 -8.04
N ASN A 159 24.25 4.24 -7.67
CA ASN A 159 23.38 5.03 -8.55
C ASN A 159 22.47 4.13 -9.42
N PRO A 160 21.59 3.32 -8.81
CA PRO A 160 20.71 2.43 -9.53
C PRO A 160 19.66 3.22 -10.33
N LYS A 161 19.09 2.63 -11.39
CA LYS A 161 17.97 3.21 -12.12
C LYS A 161 16.65 3.07 -11.38
N VAL A 162 16.51 1.98 -10.63
CA VAL A 162 15.32 1.63 -9.84
C VAL A 162 15.78 1.03 -8.52
N LEU A 163 15.05 1.32 -7.45
CA LEU A 163 15.27 0.77 -6.13
C LEU A 163 14.13 -0.18 -5.75
N LEU A 164 14.47 -1.41 -5.47
CA LEU A 164 13.54 -2.44 -4.99
C LEU A 164 13.74 -2.62 -3.48
N MET A 165 12.65 -2.67 -2.72
CA MET A 165 12.72 -2.84 -1.26
C MET A 165 11.75 -3.94 -0.80
N ASP A 166 12.28 -5.00 -0.19
CA ASP A 166 11.51 -6.14 0.32
C ASP A 166 11.30 -6.00 1.84
N GLU A 167 10.16 -5.51 2.27
CA GLU A 167 9.75 -5.28 3.68
C GLU A 167 10.84 -4.63 4.56
N PRO A 168 11.45 -3.51 4.15
CA PRO A 168 12.64 -2.99 4.82
C PRO A 168 12.40 -2.50 6.25
N LEU A 169 11.15 -2.18 6.64
CA LEU A 169 10.81 -1.66 7.97
C LEU A 169 10.22 -2.73 8.92
N SER A 170 9.99 -3.96 8.46
CA SER A 170 9.25 -4.99 9.22
C SER A 170 9.90 -5.36 10.57
N ASN A 171 11.23 -5.36 10.64
CA ASN A 171 11.99 -5.77 11.83
C ASN A 171 12.26 -4.64 12.84
N LEU A 172 11.55 -3.50 12.73
CA LEU A 172 11.79 -2.31 13.56
C LEU A 172 10.62 -2.04 14.52
N ASP A 173 10.93 -1.40 15.64
CA ASP A 173 9.91 -0.92 16.56
C ASP A 173 9.08 0.26 15.97
N ALA A 174 7.89 0.50 16.53
CA ALA A 174 6.94 1.47 16.00
C ALA A 174 7.49 2.91 15.92
N LYS A 175 8.28 3.35 16.93
CA LYS A 175 8.85 4.69 16.95
C LYS A 175 9.89 4.87 15.84
N LEU A 176 10.72 3.87 15.65
CA LEU A 176 11.77 3.88 14.64
C LEU A 176 11.16 3.81 13.22
N ARG A 177 10.07 3.03 13.02
CA ARG A 177 9.34 3.01 11.75
C ARG A 177 8.83 4.39 11.34
N ILE A 178 8.26 5.16 12.28
CA ILE A 178 7.76 6.52 12.00
C ILE A 178 8.90 7.41 11.48
N SER A 179 10.05 7.43 12.17
CA SER A 179 11.18 8.25 11.76
C SER A 179 11.78 7.84 10.41
N LEU A 180 11.86 6.52 10.15
CA LEU A 180 12.41 6.00 8.91
C LEU A 180 11.48 6.17 7.71
N ARG A 181 10.15 6.13 7.90
CA ARG A 181 9.20 6.50 6.84
C ARG A 181 9.42 7.94 6.38
N ALA A 182 9.50 8.88 7.32
CA ALA A 182 9.78 10.28 6.98
C ALA A 182 11.12 10.44 6.25
N GLU A 183 12.13 9.67 6.64
CA GLU A 183 13.45 9.67 6.00
C GLU A 183 13.40 9.08 4.58
N LEU A 184 12.69 7.98 4.37
CA LEU A 184 12.48 7.39 3.03
C LEU A 184 11.75 8.35 2.09
N GLN A 185 10.72 9.07 2.58
CA GLN A 185 10.04 10.12 1.80
C GLN A 185 11.02 11.23 1.40
N ARG A 186 11.82 11.70 2.35
CA ARG A 186 12.82 12.75 2.10
C ARG A 186 13.83 12.31 1.05
N ILE A 187 14.34 11.09 1.15
CA ILE A 187 15.32 10.53 0.21
C ILE A 187 14.69 10.36 -1.17
N HIS A 188 13.47 9.80 -1.25
CA HIS A 188 12.76 9.66 -2.53
C HIS A 188 12.54 11.02 -3.20
N LYS A 189 12.06 12.03 -2.45
CA LYS A 189 11.87 13.39 -2.97
C LYS A 189 13.17 14.03 -3.45
N ALA A 190 14.28 13.79 -2.74
CA ALA A 190 15.60 14.34 -3.11
C ALA A 190 16.22 13.67 -4.33
N THR A 191 16.00 12.36 -4.49
CA THR A 191 16.64 11.56 -5.56
C THR A 191 15.76 11.41 -6.80
N GLY A 192 14.43 11.44 -6.66
CA GLY A 192 13.46 11.18 -7.73
C GLY A 192 13.56 9.77 -8.31
N LEU A 193 14.13 8.80 -7.57
CA LEU A 193 14.28 7.42 -8.02
C LEU A 193 12.92 6.72 -8.18
N THR A 194 12.83 5.85 -9.18
CA THR A 194 11.71 4.90 -9.25
C THR A 194 11.88 3.84 -8.17
N VAL A 195 10.87 3.64 -7.35
CA VAL A 195 10.89 2.69 -6.22
C VAL A 195 9.77 1.68 -6.37
N VAL A 196 10.08 0.39 -6.17
CA VAL A 196 9.09 -0.66 -5.91
C VAL A 196 9.29 -1.16 -4.49
N TYR A 197 8.27 -1.00 -3.68
CA TYR A 197 8.29 -1.26 -2.24
C TYR A 197 7.32 -2.38 -1.88
N VAL A 198 7.76 -3.35 -1.12
CA VAL A 198 6.89 -4.42 -0.60
C VAL A 198 6.63 -4.19 0.87
N THR A 199 5.38 -4.23 1.26
CA THR A 199 4.97 -4.21 2.67
C THR A 199 3.62 -4.92 2.87
N HIS A 200 3.32 -5.27 4.10
CA HIS A 200 1.98 -5.64 4.56
C HIS A 200 1.36 -4.56 5.47
N ASP A 201 2.10 -3.48 5.75
CA ASP A 201 1.67 -2.36 6.59
C ASP A 201 0.99 -1.28 5.75
N GLN A 202 -0.31 -1.08 6.01
CA GLN A 202 -1.14 -0.11 5.29
C GLN A 202 -0.67 1.34 5.53
N ILE A 203 -0.18 1.65 6.75
CA ILE A 203 0.29 3.00 7.08
C ILE A 203 1.55 3.32 6.28
N GLU A 204 2.44 2.34 6.08
CA GLU A 204 3.60 2.50 5.20
C GLU A 204 3.15 2.78 3.76
N ALA A 205 2.25 1.96 3.23
CA ALA A 205 1.73 2.12 1.88
C ALA A 205 1.05 3.49 1.69
N MET A 206 0.13 3.88 2.57
CA MET A 206 -0.57 5.16 2.50
C MET A 206 0.36 6.37 2.62
N SER A 207 1.42 6.28 3.45
CA SER A 207 2.29 7.43 3.72
C SER A 207 3.44 7.59 2.72
N LEU A 208 3.97 6.49 2.17
CA LEU A 208 5.17 6.52 1.32
C LEU A 208 4.85 6.61 -0.17
N SER A 209 3.72 6.06 -0.60
CA SER A 209 3.50 5.75 -2.01
C SER A 209 2.95 6.90 -2.82
N THR A 210 3.34 6.96 -4.08
CA THR A 210 2.59 7.67 -5.11
C THR A 210 1.49 6.78 -5.70
N HIS A 211 1.74 5.46 -5.75
CA HIS A 211 0.79 4.44 -6.20
C HIS A 211 0.85 3.20 -5.32
N ILE A 212 -0.30 2.57 -5.09
CA ILE A 212 -0.44 1.31 -4.36
C ILE A 212 -1.04 0.26 -5.31
N ALA A 213 -0.40 -0.90 -5.38
CA ALA A 213 -0.95 -2.11 -6.00
C ALA A 213 -1.38 -3.08 -4.89
N VAL A 214 -2.67 -3.28 -4.71
CA VAL A 214 -3.21 -4.22 -3.72
C VAL A 214 -3.25 -5.61 -4.33
N MET A 215 -2.52 -6.54 -3.73
CA MET A 215 -2.37 -7.92 -4.21
C MET A 215 -3.08 -8.93 -3.32
N ARG A 216 -3.71 -9.94 -3.94
CA ARG A 216 -4.27 -11.10 -3.28
C ARG A 216 -4.16 -12.32 -4.19
N ASP A 217 -3.80 -13.47 -3.65
CA ASP A 217 -3.79 -14.77 -4.35
C ASP A 217 -3.08 -14.75 -5.72
N GLY A 218 -1.99 -13.98 -5.82
CA GLY A 218 -1.16 -13.88 -7.03
C GLY A 218 -1.68 -12.93 -8.10
N VAL A 219 -2.72 -12.12 -7.83
CA VAL A 219 -3.25 -11.11 -8.75
C VAL A 219 -3.22 -9.71 -8.11
N ILE A 220 -3.21 -8.66 -8.93
CA ILE A 220 -3.45 -7.28 -8.50
C ILE A 220 -4.95 -7.05 -8.60
N LEU A 221 -5.58 -6.71 -7.46
CA LEU A 221 -7.02 -6.43 -7.38
C LEU A 221 -7.32 -4.93 -7.55
N ASP A 222 -6.35 -4.08 -7.24
CA ASP A 222 -6.51 -2.64 -7.34
C ASP A 222 -5.16 -1.96 -7.53
N TYR A 223 -5.12 -0.86 -8.30
CA TYR A 223 -3.92 -0.06 -8.55
C TYR A 223 -4.28 1.41 -8.73
N GLY A 224 -3.67 2.29 -7.95
CA GLY A 224 -3.90 3.73 -8.06
C GLY A 224 -3.18 4.54 -6.98
N THR A 225 -3.50 5.84 -6.91
CA THR A 225 -3.01 6.68 -5.82
C THR A 225 -3.54 6.20 -4.47
N PRO A 226 -2.82 6.44 -3.36
CA PRO A 226 -3.27 6.03 -2.02
C PRO A 226 -4.69 6.51 -1.70
N ASP A 227 -5.01 7.77 -1.99
CA ASP A 227 -6.33 8.33 -1.73
C ASP A 227 -7.42 7.64 -2.56
N ARG A 228 -7.17 7.36 -3.85
CA ARG A 228 -8.11 6.65 -4.73
C ARG A 228 -8.38 5.23 -4.23
N VAL A 229 -7.35 4.45 -3.91
CA VAL A 229 -7.49 3.06 -3.42
C VAL A 229 -8.22 3.01 -2.08
N TYR A 230 -8.02 4.02 -1.22
CA TYR A 230 -8.67 4.12 0.08
C TYR A 230 -10.14 4.56 -0.02
N ARG A 231 -10.43 5.63 -0.80
CA ARG A 231 -11.77 6.23 -0.87
C ARG A 231 -12.70 5.55 -1.86
N ASN A 232 -12.15 5.03 -2.97
CA ASN A 232 -12.90 4.37 -4.05
C ASN A 232 -12.30 3.00 -4.37
N PRO A 233 -12.31 2.04 -3.41
CA PRO A 233 -11.73 0.71 -3.59
C PRO A 233 -12.46 -0.08 -4.67
N ALA A 234 -11.71 -0.85 -5.46
CA ALA A 234 -12.27 -1.64 -6.57
C ALA A 234 -13.15 -2.81 -6.12
N SER A 235 -13.06 -3.26 -4.85
CA SER A 235 -13.83 -4.39 -4.35
C SER A 235 -13.99 -4.34 -2.83
N VAL A 236 -14.93 -5.14 -2.32
CA VAL A 236 -15.13 -5.37 -0.87
C VAL A 236 -13.81 -5.78 -0.20
N PHE A 237 -13.02 -6.66 -0.85
CA PHE A 237 -11.73 -7.06 -0.28
C PHE A 237 -10.77 -5.88 -0.11
N VAL A 238 -10.62 -5.04 -1.13
CA VAL A 238 -9.74 -3.86 -1.06
C VAL A 238 -10.25 -2.89 0.00
N ALA A 239 -11.56 -2.66 0.05
CA ALA A 239 -12.20 -1.78 1.03
C ALA A 239 -11.95 -2.23 2.48
N ASP A 240 -12.13 -3.53 2.74
CA ASP A 240 -11.92 -4.16 4.05
C ASP A 240 -10.45 -4.24 4.43
N PHE A 241 -9.59 -4.59 3.45
CA PHE A 241 -8.16 -4.67 3.66
C PHE A 241 -7.50 -3.31 3.93
N MET A 242 -8.07 -2.21 3.41
CA MET A 242 -7.54 -0.84 3.56
C MET A 242 -8.28 -0.10 4.68
N GLY A 243 -7.58 0.19 5.76
CA GLY A 243 -8.09 0.99 6.89
C GLY A 243 -8.02 0.27 8.24
N ASN A 244 -7.88 1.08 9.29
CA ASN A 244 -7.89 0.63 10.67
C ASN A 244 -8.56 1.71 11.56
N PRO A 245 -9.79 1.46 12.07
CA PRO A 245 -10.61 0.24 11.88
C PRO A 245 -11.00 -0.03 10.42
N GLN A 246 -11.46 -1.27 10.15
CA GLN A 246 -11.94 -1.67 8.83
C GLN A 246 -13.19 -0.89 8.42
N ILE A 247 -13.50 -0.90 7.14
CA ILE A 247 -14.74 -0.31 6.60
C ILE A 247 -15.97 -1.04 7.13
N ASN A 248 -17.03 -0.31 7.42
CA ASN A 248 -18.33 -0.92 7.70
C ASN A 248 -18.97 -1.40 6.40
N LEU A 249 -19.50 -2.62 6.39
CA LEU A 249 -20.15 -3.23 5.23
C LEU A 249 -21.54 -3.68 5.64
N VAL A 250 -22.59 -3.07 5.10
CA VAL A 250 -23.97 -3.29 5.51
C VAL A 250 -24.81 -3.66 4.29
N PRO A 251 -25.51 -4.82 4.28
CA PRO A 251 -26.47 -5.16 3.25
C PRO A 251 -27.64 -4.17 3.21
N ALA A 252 -28.03 -3.74 2.02
CA ALA A 252 -29.12 -2.78 1.83
C ALA A 252 -29.83 -3.00 0.49
N VAL A 253 -30.98 -2.40 0.32
CA VAL A 253 -31.73 -2.38 -0.94
C VAL A 253 -31.87 -0.94 -1.41
N VAL A 254 -31.61 -0.69 -2.69
CA VAL A 254 -31.80 0.62 -3.30
C VAL A 254 -33.28 0.87 -3.49
N THR A 255 -33.76 2.02 -3.01
CA THR A 255 -35.16 2.47 -3.16
C THR A 255 -35.21 3.93 -3.59
N GLU A 256 -36.32 4.38 -4.09
CA GLU A 256 -36.54 5.78 -4.42
C GLU A 256 -37.36 6.45 -3.29
N ARG A 257 -36.87 7.58 -2.76
CA ARG A 257 -37.55 8.38 -1.75
C ARG A 257 -37.50 9.86 -2.13
N ASN A 258 -38.67 10.47 -2.31
CA ASN A 258 -38.81 11.88 -2.70
C ASN A 258 -38.01 12.26 -3.97
N GLY A 259 -37.88 11.33 -4.94
CA GLY A 259 -37.12 11.55 -6.17
C GLY A 259 -35.60 11.37 -6.00
N THR A 260 -35.11 10.89 -4.87
CA THR A 260 -33.70 10.59 -4.60
C THR A 260 -33.51 9.11 -4.43
N SER A 261 -32.49 8.53 -5.05
CA SER A 261 -32.10 7.14 -4.83
C SER A 261 -31.40 7.01 -3.48
N VAL A 262 -31.93 6.13 -2.60
CA VAL A 262 -31.36 5.85 -1.29
C VAL A 262 -31.17 4.34 -1.14
N ALA A 263 -30.08 3.94 -0.48
CA ALA A 263 -29.88 2.55 -0.02
C ALA A 263 -30.35 2.44 1.43
N ARG A 264 -31.23 1.47 1.70
CA ARG A 264 -31.85 1.29 3.01
C ARG A 264 -31.74 -0.16 3.46
N THR A 265 -31.45 -0.35 4.76
CA THR A 265 -31.50 -1.67 5.41
C THR A 265 -32.94 -2.15 5.59
N GLU A 266 -33.15 -3.46 5.70
CA GLU A 266 -34.46 -4.07 5.85
C GLU A 266 -35.19 -3.58 7.14
N ASP A 267 -34.43 -3.38 8.21
CA ASP A 267 -34.93 -2.89 9.51
C ASP A 267 -35.02 -1.35 9.59
N GLU A 268 -34.74 -0.65 8.51
CA GLU A 268 -34.77 0.82 8.39
C GLU A 268 -33.81 1.57 9.35
N THR A 269 -32.83 0.87 9.94
CA THR A 269 -31.86 1.49 10.87
C THR A 269 -30.82 2.34 10.15
N LEU A 270 -30.53 2.05 8.87
CA LEU A 270 -29.65 2.85 8.03
C LEU A 270 -30.36 3.25 6.74
N GLU A 271 -30.27 4.52 6.39
CA GLU A 271 -30.64 5.07 5.08
C GLU A 271 -29.55 6.03 4.63
N VAL A 272 -29.00 5.83 3.42
CA VAL A 272 -27.94 6.67 2.84
C VAL A 272 -28.29 7.09 1.42
N ASP A 273 -27.94 8.32 1.05
CA ASP A 273 -28.08 8.83 -0.31
C ASP A 273 -27.08 8.16 -1.24
N VAL A 274 -27.58 7.58 -2.31
CA VAL A 274 -26.80 6.89 -3.35
C VAL A 274 -27.10 7.41 -4.76
N SER A 275 -27.58 8.65 -4.85
CA SER A 275 -27.95 9.30 -6.12
C SER A 275 -26.77 9.47 -7.08
N GLU A 276 -25.54 9.46 -6.56
CA GLU A 276 -24.31 9.46 -7.35
C GLU A 276 -24.05 8.14 -8.10
N TYR A 277 -24.81 7.09 -7.80
CA TYR A 277 -24.68 5.77 -8.45
C TYR A 277 -25.82 5.54 -9.45
N ASP A 278 -25.50 4.84 -10.54
CA ASP A 278 -26.51 4.38 -11.51
C ASP A 278 -26.97 2.97 -11.15
N VAL A 279 -27.82 2.89 -10.12
CA VAL A 279 -28.33 1.62 -9.60
C VAL A 279 -29.87 1.65 -9.58
N PRO A 280 -30.53 0.67 -10.21
CA PRO A 280 -31.98 0.64 -10.25
C PRO A 280 -32.60 0.38 -8.88
N SER A 281 -33.79 0.95 -8.66
CA SER A 281 -34.60 0.65 -7.47
C SER A 281 -34.94 -0.85 -7.40
N GLY A 282 -34.88 -1.43 -6.19
CA GLY A 282 -35.06 -2.85 -5.92
C GLY A 282 -33.78 -3.67 -5.98
N LYS A 283 -32.63 -3.12 -6.40
CA LYS A 283 -31.35 -3.85 -6.41
C LYS A 283 -30.80 -3.97 -5.00
N GLU A 284 -30.37 -5.18 -4.62
CA GLU A 284 -29.58 -5.43 -3.43
C GLU A 284 -28.15 -4.93 -3.65
N VAL A 285 -27.57 -4.32 -2.61
CA VAL A 285 -26.21 -3.78 -2.60
C VAL A 285 -25.57 -3.98 -1.23
N ILE A 286 -24.24 -3.88 -1.18
CA ILE A 286 -23.51 -3.72 0.07
C ILE A 286 -23.09 -2.25 0.16
N VAL A 287 -23.56 -1.57 1.21
CA VAL A 287 -23.15 -0.21 1.56
C VAL A 287 -21.88 -0.26 2.37
N GLY A 288 -20.81 0.35 1.86
CA GLY A 288 -19.53 0.52 2.56
C GLY A 288 -19.35 1.96 3.02
N PHE A 289 -18.94 2.16 4.27
CA PHE A 289 -18.59 3.49 4.79
C PHE A 289 -17.49 3.38 5.86
N ARG A 290 -16.60 4.37 5.88
CA ARG A 290 -15.49 4.39 6.83
C ARG A 290 -15.94 4.81 8.22
N PRO A 291 -15.34 4.26 9.30
CA PRO A 291 -15.64 4.66 10.68
C PRO A 291 -15.49 6.16 10.95
N GLU A 292 -14.50 6.80 10.34
CA GLU A 292 -14.21 8.25 10.46
C GLU A 292 -15.15 9.15 9.66
N ASP A 293 -15.86 8.62 8.68
CA ASP A 293 -16.79 9.38 7.86
C ASP A 293 -18.21 9.46 8.47
N THR A 294 -18.41 8.83 9.64
CA THR A 294 -19.69 8.82 10.32
C THR A 294 -19.92 10.09 11.15
N VAL A 295 -21.11 10.66 11.06
CA VAL A 295 -21.54 11.77 11.91
C VAL A 295 -22.60 11.24 12.88
N LEU A 296 -22.32 11.33 14.18
CA LEU A 296 -23.21 10.84 15.23
C LEU A 296 -23.82 12.00 16.02
N THR A 297 -25.13 11.95 16.21
CA THR A 297 -25.86 12.87 17.08
C THR A 297 -26.61 12.06 18.14
N ALA A 298 -26.48 12.46 19.41
CA ALA A 298 -27.25 11.86 20.51
C ALA A 298 -28.73 12.18 20.37
N VAL A 299 -29.60 11.18 20.54
CA VAL A 299 -31.08 11.31 20.43
C VAL A 299 -31.72 10.43 21.48
N ASP A 300 -32.68 10.96 22.26
CA ASP A 300 -33.32 10.23 23.37
C ASP A 300 -34.12 9.01 22.92
N ALA A 301 -34.73 9.04 21.76
CA ALA A 301 -35.50 7.92 21.21
C ALA A 301 -34.97 7.56 19.81
N SER A 302 -34.16 6.51 19.74
CA SER A 302 -33.61 5.98 18.49
C SER A 302 -33.59 4.46 18.52
N PRO A 303 -33.85 3.79 17.38
CA PRO A 303 -33.63 2.36 17.24
C PRO A 303 -32.13 2.02 17.28
N LEU A 304 -31.24 2.95 16.85
CA LEU A 304 -29.80 2.77 16.93
C LEU A 304 -29.29 3.17 18.30
N LYS A 305 -28.53 2.24 18.92
CA LYS A 305 -27.90 2.45 20.23
C LYS A 305 -26.41 2.10 20.17
N ILE A 306 -25.65 2.67 21.09
CA ILE A 306 -24.25 2.37 21.28
C ILE A 306 -24.11 1.10 22.11
N ASP A 307 -23.54 0.05 21.51
CA ASP A 307 -23.26 -1.24 22.20
C ASP A 307 -22.01 -1.14 23.09
N SER A 308 -20.97 -0.43 22.64
CA SER A 308 -19.75 -0.23 23.43
C SER A 308 -19.02 1.08 23.08
N VAL A 309 -18.24 1.57 24.06
CA VAL A 309 -17.40 2.77 23.93
C VAL A 309 -15.97 2.39 24.30
N GLN A 310 -15.04 2.51 23.33
CA GLN A 310 -13.61 2.23 23.53
C GLN A 310 -12.79 3.49 23.35
N LYS A 311 -12.01 3.88 24.38
CA LYS A 311 -11.08 5.00 24.30
C LYS A 311 -9.75 4.54 23.73
N THR A 312 -9.32 5.11 22.60
CA THR A 312 -8.05 4.76 21.92
C THR A 312 -6.99 5.87 22.03
N GLY A 313 -7.16 6.78 22.96
CA GLY A 313 -6.32 7.97 23.15
C GLY A 313 -6.98 9.19 22.51
N PRO A 314 -6.65 9.58 21.28
CA PRO A 314 -7.24 10.76 20.63
C PRO A 314 -8.71 10.54 20.21
N ASP A 315 -9.11 9.30 19.98
CA ASP A 315 -10.41 8.94 19.43
C ASP A 315 -11.22 8.05 20.39
N LEU A 316 -12.56 8.06 20.22
CA LEU A 316 -13.48 7.05 20.70
C LEU A 316 -13.89 6.15 19.53
N LEU A 317 -13.80 4.85 19.71
CA LEU A 317 -14.43 3.88 18.82
C LEU A 317 -15.75 3.45 19.46
N LEU A 318 -16.85 3.69 18.77
CA LEU A 318 -18.19 3.38 19.18
C LEU A 318 -18.67 2.18 18.35
N THR A 319 -19.04 1.11 19.03
CA THR A 319 -19.70 -0.03 18.37
C THR A 319 -21.19 0.21 18.35
N ILE A 320 -21.79 0.05 17.18
CA ILE A 320 -23.24 0.19 16.96
C ILE A 320 -23.75 -1.02 16.15
N ARG A 321 -25.03 -1.34 16.24
CA ARG A 321 -25.64 -2.45 15.50
C ARG A 321 -26.58 -1.89 14.43
N ILE A 322 -26.33 -2.26 13.18
CA ILE A 322 -27.11 -1.84 12.00
C ILE A 322 -27.53 -3.11 11.26
N ALA A 323 -28.82 -3.40 11.15
CA ALA A 323 -29.33 -4.59 10.44
C ALA A 323 -28.58 -5.88 10.85
N ASP A 324 -28.41 -6.14 12.15
CA ASP A 324 -27.66 -7.25 12.73
C ASP A 324 -26.15 -7.29 12.42
N GLN A 325 -25.62 -6.30 11.71
CA GLN A 325 -24.19 -6.12 11.48
C GLN A 325 -23.59 -5.21 12.56
N VAL A 326 -22.36 -5.57 12.98
CA VAL A 326 -21.57 -4.71 13.88
C VAL A 326 -20.90 -3.63 13.03
N ALA A 327 -21.22 -2.37 13.32
CA ALA A 327 -20.58 -1.23 12.69
C ALA A 327 -19.77 -0.44 13.73
N ILE A 328 -18.69 0.19 13.29
CA ILE A 328 -17.81 1.02 14.11
C ILE A 328 -17.88 2.46 13.63
N ALA A 329 -18.11 3.38 14.55
CA ALA A 329 -17.95 4.81 14.32
C ALA A 329 -16.72 5.31 15.09
N ARG A 330 -15.96 6.20 14.46
CA ARG A 330 -14.77 6.83 15.04
C ARG A 330 -15.04 8.32 15.23
N VAL A 331 -15.05 8.78 16.48
CA VAL A 331 -15.32 10.17 16.83
C VAL A 331 -14.23 10.73 17.74
N ASP A 332 -14.15 12.06 17.81
CA ASP A 332 -13.17 12.73 18.68
C ASP A 332 -13.43 12.41 20.18
N ASN A 333 -12.36 12.19 20.94
CA ASN A 333 -12.43 11.87 22.37
C ASN A 333 -13.02 13.00 23.24
N ASN A 334 -13.18 14.21 22.71
CA ASN A 334 -13.86 15.32 23.37
C ASN A 334 -15.39 15.20 23.32
N THR A 335 -15.94 14.28 22.53
CA THR A 335 -17.36 13.97 22.49
C THR A 335 -17.74 13.05 23.64
N HIS A 336 -18.96 13.20 24.16
CA HIS A 336 -19.45 12.40 25.26
C HIS A 336 -20.54 11.44 24.79
N PHE A 337 -20.18 10.18 24.67
CA PHE A 337 -21.12 9.10 24.38
C PHE A 337 -21.07 8.04 25.48
N SER A 338 -22.19 7.42 25.76
CA SER A 338 -22.32 6.33 26.74
C SER A 338 -22.95 5.10 26.11
N MET A 339 -22.71 3.95 26.73
CA MET A 339 -23.38 2.69 26.39
C MET A 339 -24.89 2.84 26.53
N ASP A 340 -25.65 2.15 25.69
CA ASP A 340 -27.11 2.19 25.55
C ASP A 340 -27.70 3.54 25.11
N GLN A 341 -26.88 4.54 24.86
CA GLN A 341 -27.33 5.84 24.38
C GLN A 341 -27.91 5.73 22.97
N GLY A 342 -29.08 6.30 22.73
CA GLY A 342 -29.68 6.43 21.42
C GLY A 342 -28.93 7.44 20.55
N ILE A 343 -28.76 7.10 19.29
CA ILE A 343 -28.03 7.93 18.32
C ILE A 343 -28.75 8.04 16.98
N ARG A 344 -28.50 9.13 16.27
CA ARG A 344 -28.70 9.23 14.82
C ARG A 344 -27.35 9.12 14.14
N LEU A 345 -27.27 8.25 13.14
CA LEU A 345 -26.11 8.07 12.28
C LEU A 345 -26.38 8.73 10.92
N GLU A 346 -25.50 9.62 10.51
CA GLU A 346 -25.48 10.22 9.18
C GLU A 346 -24.17 9.89 8.48
N ILE A 347 -24.23 9.56 7.20
CA ILE A 347 -23.06 9.27 6.35
C ILE A 347 -23.15 10.18 5.14
N PRO A 348 -22.15 11.06 4.91
CA PRO A 348 -22.12 11.90 3.72
C PRO A 348 -22.15 11.07 2.44
N ALA A 349 -22.94 11.46 1.44
CA ALA A 349 -23.13 10.72 0.19
C ALA A 349 -21.81 10.45 -0.53
N ASN A 350 -20.86 11.39 -0.50
CA ASN A 350 -19.54 11.27 -1.10
C ASN A 350 -18.60 10.28 -0.37
N SER A 351 -18.95 9.84 0.85
CA SER A 351 -18.21 8.86 1.66
C SER A 351 -18.79 7.45 1.58
N VAL A 352 -19.88 7.27 0.83
CA VAL A 352 -20.52 5.96 0.63
C VAL A 352 -19.85 5.24 -0.54
N ASN A 353 -19.51 3.95 -0.34
CA ASN A 353 -19.13 3.04 -1.40
C ASN A 353 -20.23 1.99 -1.58
N LEU A 354 -20.58 1.66 -2.82
CA LEU A 354 -21.52 0.58 -3.12
C LEU A 354 -20.79 -0.59 -3.78
N PHE A 355 -21.12 -1.79 -3.35
CA PHE A 355 -20.61 -3.03 -3.92
C PHE A 355 -21.75 -3.95 -4.33
N ASP A 356 -21.53 -4.68 -5.41
CA ASP A 356 -22.41 -5.75 -5.82
C ASP A 356 -22.33 -6.92 -4.84
N PRO A 357 -23.45 -7.46 -4.33
CA PRO A 357 -23.43 -8.51 -3.32
C PRO A 357 -22.94 -9.85 -3.83
N ASP A 358 -22.99 -10.13 -5.15
CA ASP A 358 -22.58 -11.39 -5.76
C ASP A 358 -21.09 -11.36 -6.18
N THR A 359 -20.69 -10.34 -6.96
CA THR A 359 -19.32 -10.22 -7.48
C THR A 359 -18.34 -9.65 -6.47
N LYS A 360 -18.84 -8.92 -5.45
CA LYS A 360 -18.06 -8.14 -4.48
C LYS A 360 -17.26 -7.01 -5.10
N GLU A 361 -17.53 -6.66 -6.34
CA GLU A 361 -16.90 -5.53 -7.04
C GLU A 361 -17.62 -4.21 -6.73
N SER A 362 -16.86 -3.12 -6.82
CA SER A 362 -17.40 -1.77 -6.62
C SER A 362 -18.36 -1.40 -7.76
N LEU A 363 -19.50 -0.83 -7.41
CA LEU A 363 -20.40 -0.19 -8.37
C LEU A 363 -19.86 1.19 -8.71
N VAL A 364 -19.87 1.52 -9.99
CA VAL A 364 -19.24 2.76 -10.51
C VAL A 364 -20.14 3.96 -10.24
N ARG A 365 -19.56 5.05 -9.77
CA ARG A 365 -20.25 6.36 -9.67
C ARG A 365 -20.42 6.98 -11.05
N LYS A 366 -21.47 7.77 -11.22
CA LYS A 366 -21.82 8.46 -12.50
C LYS A 366 -20.67 9.33 -13.02
N ASP A 367 -20.00 10.06 -12.13
CA ASP A 367 -18.91 10.98 -12.48
C ASP A 367 -17.66 10.23 -13.03
N ALA A 368 -17.46 8.97 -12.64
CA ALA A 368 -16.34 8.16 -13.11
C ALA A 368 -16.57 7.56 -14.53
N GLN A 369 -17.82 7.53 -15.01
CA GLN A 369 -18.15 7.08 -16.36
C GLN A 369 -17.86 8.12 -17.44
N GLU A 370 -17.83 9.42 -17.09
CA GLU A 370 -17.52 10.52 -18.03
C GLU A 370 -16.01 10.73 -18.24
N ALA A 371 -15.15 10.08 -17.42
CA ALA A 371 -13.70 10.25 -17.43
C ALA A 371 -12.91 9.06 -18.05
N SER A 372 -13.61 8.06 -18.65
CA SER A 372 -13.01 6.83 -19.22
C SER A 372 -12.79 6.91 -20.74
#